data_40b3e8e8a0b760763cd4ac9540c43365
#
_entry.id   40b3e8e8a0b760763cd4ac9540c43365
#
_cell.length_a   1.000
_cell.length_b   1.000
_cell.length_c   1.000
_cell.angle_alpha   90.00
_cell.angle_beta   90.00
_cell.angle_gamma   90.00
#
_symmetry.space_group_name_H-M   'P 1'
#
loop_
_entity.id
_entity.type
_entity.pdbx_description
1 polymer ?
#
loop_
_entity_poly.entity_id
_entity_poly.type
_entity_poly.pdbx_seq_one_letter_code
_entity_poly.pdbx_strand_id
1 'polypeptide(L)'
;MTTHDTQQDPFRPPSRIFAATLPVWLGVLTVFVTIGLTYSGWQRVRNRVVQADEYRFSHASVHVTQTPPWVPETIVNDVISEFNIGRTQRNAMIDHELLKELAAAFQAYPWVESVDRIQAAYPTTVTLDLTYRRPVCMVLLPNTAGGYAVDRHGVHLPSDYFKSRNVNASQYIKVIGIESMPAGNIGEKWGDIVVEKAAALAGHLATDNSILRIASIEAEQVGPNRRAMRQIFHLTTSRGTKIIWGEMPLVENDSRKEQLLELVREYSSLDKAPLDGNDTIDLRPAML
;
A
#
# COMPACT_ATOMS: atom_id res chain seq x y z
N MET A 1 64.84 -38.54 -83.26
CA MET A 1 65.31 -39.12 -82.05
C MET A 1 65.47 -37.93 -81.05
N THR A 2 64.39 -37.59 -80.37
CA THR A 2 64.25 -36.38 -79.62
C THR A 2 63.98 -36.74 -78.15
N THR A 3 64.96 -36.40 -77.32
CA THR A 3 64.88 -36.55 -75.85
C THR A 3 64.09 -35.39 -75.25
N HIS A 4 63.03 -35.72 -74.55
CA HIS A 4 62.23 -34.76 -73.76
C HIS A 4 62.93 -34.56 -72.42
N ASP A 5 63.32 -33.33 -72.21
CA ASP A 5 63.89 -32.87 -70.97
C ASP A 5 62.71 -32.42 -70.08
N THR A 6 62.55 -33.05 -68.93
CA THR A 6 61.49 -32.72 -67.94
C THR A 6 62.07 -31.76 -66.93
N GLN A 7 61.77 -30.49 -67.07
CA GLN A 7 62.16 -29.40 -66.18
C GLN A 7 61.32 -29.48 -64.89
N GLN A 8 61.95 -29.81 -63.77
CA GLN A 8 61.35 -29.73 -62.43
C GLN A 8 61.24 -28.25 -61.97
N ASP A 9 60.04 -27.84 -61.66
CA ASP A 9 59.74 -26.54 -61.10
C ASP A 9 60.33 -26.43 -59.65
N PRO A 10 61.05 -25.33 -59.33
CA PRO A 10 61.59 -25.17 -58.01
C PRO A 10 60.46 -24.73 -57.03
N PHE A 11 60.48 -25.38 -55.89
CA PHE A 11 59.65 -25.13 -54.71
C PHE A 11 59.59 -23.63 -54.41
N ARG A 12 58.37 -22.97 -54.54
CA ARG A 12 58.14 -21.61 -54.14
C ARG A 12 58.05 -21.60 -52.61
N PRO A 13 58.88 -20.84 -51.84
CA PRO A 13 58.70 -20.69 -50.41
C PRO A 13 57.42 -19.89 -50.14
N PRO A 14 56.70 -20.19 -49.01
CA PRO A 14 55.48 -19.45 -48.67
C PRO A 14 55.78 -17.98 -48.48
N SER A 15 54.91 -17.16 -49.05
CA SER A 15 55.04 -15.70 -49.16
C SER A 15 55.38 -15.06 -47.79
N ARG A 16 56.42 -14.19 -47.74
CA ARG A 16 56.87 -13.44 -46.59
C ARG A 16 55.78 -12.59 -45.92
N ILE A 17 54.63 -12.45 -46.51
CA ILE A 17 53.46 -11.74 -45.99
C ILE A 17 52.88 -12.48 -44.76
N PHE A 18 52.87 -13.81 -44.73
CA PHE A 18 52.36 -14.60 -43.59
C PHE A 18 53.25 -14.51 -42.35
N ALA A 19 54.55 -14.31 -42.50
CA ALA A 19 55.47 -14.19 -41.38
C ALA A 19 55.38 -12.85 -40.66
N ALA A 20 55.00 -11.77 -41.37
CA ALA A 20 54.86 -10.42 -40.81
C ALA A 20 53.55 -10.19 -40.05
N THR A 21 52.48 -10.93 -40.37
CA THR A 21 51.18 -10.80 -39.70
C THR A 21 51.01 -11.71 -38.47
N LEU A 22 51.87 -12.73 -38.35
CA LEU A 22 51.81 -13.70 -37.24
C LEU A 22 51.85 -13.05 -35.82
N PRO A 23 52.77 -12.07 -35.53
CA PRO A 23 52.82 -11.43 -34.21
C PRO A 23 51.56 -10.56 -33.92
N VAL A 24 50.92 -9.99 -34.96
CA VAL A 24 49.70 -9.23 -34.78
C VAL A 24 48.55 -10.15 -34.42
N TRP A 25 48.40 -11.27 -35.08
CA TRP A 25 47.38 -12.27 -34.74
C TRP A 25 47.59 -12.92 -33.37
N LEU A 26 48.82 -13.16 -32.95
CA LEU A 26 49.16 -13.60 -31.64
C LEU A 26 48.78 -12.54 -30.57
N GLY A 27 49.04 -11.28 -30.83
CA GLY A 27 48.61 -10.17 -29.96
C GLY A 27 47.10 -10.07 -29.81
N VAL A 28 46.35 -10.20 -30.92
CA VAL A 28 44.89 -10.21 -30.88
C VAL A 28 44.35 -11.42 -30.11
N LEU A 29 44.94 -12.59 -30.34
CA LEU A 29 44.55 -13.81 -29.62
C LEU A 29 44.78 -13.70 -28.10
N THR A 30 45.94 -13.14 -27.68
CA THR A 30 46.22 -12.92 -26.24
C THR A 30 45.23 -11.98 -25.62
N VAL A 31 44.82 -10.92 -26.32
CA VAL A 31 43.76 -10.00 -25.82
C VAL A 31 42.43 -10.71 -25.63
N PHE A 32 42.00 -11.53 -26.62
CA PHE A 32 40.76 -12.29 -26.49
C PHE A 32 40.81 -13.34 -25.38
N VAL A 33 41.95 -14.01 -25.19
CA VAL A 33 42.15 -14.99 -24.11
C VAL A 33 42.12 -14.29 -22.74
N THR A 34 42.78 -13.14 -22.59
CA THR A 34 42.75 -12.37 -21.33
C THR A 34 41.36 -11.86 -21.02
N ILE A 35 40.64 -11.34 -22.01
CA ILE A 35 39.23 -10.92 -21.82
C ILE A 35 38.38 -12.13 -21.41
N GLY A 36 38.51 -13.26 -22.09
CA GLY A 36 37.79 -14.49 -21.77
C GLY A 36 38.09 -15.04 -20.37
N LEU A 37 39.36 -15.01 -19.96
CA LEU A 37 39.78 -15.42 -18.61
C LEU A 37 39.27 -14.45 -17.53
N THR A 38 39.38 -13.15 -17.73
CA THR A 38 38.83 -12.16 -16.81
C THR A 38 37.32 -12.25 -16.69
N TYR A 39 36.62 -12.42 -17.81
CA TYR A 39 35.17 -12.61 -17.82
C TYR A 39 34.76 -13.91 -17.10
N SER A 40 35.44 -15.03 -17.39
CA SER A 40 35.15 -16.30 -16.73
C SER A 40 35.52 -16.28 -15.22
N GLY A 41 36.60 -15.60 -14.87
CA GLY A 41 37.01 -15.35 -13.48
C GLY A 41 35.94 -14.52 -12.74
N TRP A 42 35.49 -13.43 -13.35
CA TRP A 42 34.42 -12.59 -12.83
C TRP A 42 33.12 -13.37 -12.63
N GLN A 43 32.71 -14.18 -13.59
CA GLN A 43 31.50 -15.04 -13.50
C GLN A 43 31.60 -16.03 -12.31
N ARG A 44 32.77 -16.63 -12.09
CA ARG A 44 32.97 -17.55 -10.95
C ARG A 44 32.91 -16.83 -9.60
N VAL A 45 33.52 -15.65 -9.49
CA VAL A 45 33.48 -14.84 -8.26
C VAL A 45 32.05 -14.37 -8.01
N ARG A 46 31.40 -13.82 -9.02
CA ARG A 46 30.00 -13.37 -8.95
C ARG A 46 29.07 -14.51 -8.48
N ASN A 47 29.20 -15.69 -9.05
CA ASN A 47 28.35 -16.83 -8.68
C ASN A 47 28.60 -17.30 -7.24
N ARG A 48 29.86 -17.26 -6.75
CA ARG A 48 30.17 -17.60 -5.37
C ARG A 48 29.60 -16.57 -4.39
N VAL A 49 29.71 -15.29 -4.69
CA VAL A 49 29.15 -14.22 -3.87
C VAL A 49 27.63 -14.31 -3.81
N VAL A 50 26.98 -14.50 -4.97
CA VAL A 50 25.50 -14.60 -5.04
C VAL A 50 24.96 -15.83 -4.31
N GLN A 51 25.74 -16.93 -4.21
CA GLN A 51 25.35 -18.18 -3.58
C GLN A 51 25.76 -18.28 -2.10
N ALA A 52 26.49 -17.32 -1.57
CA ALA A 52 26.84 -17.31 -0.16
C ALA A 52 25.57 -17.13 0.70
N ASP A 53 25.46 -17.93 1.76
CA ASP A 53 24.28 -17.95 2.65
C ASP A 53 23.98 -16.56 3.26
N GLU A 54 24.99 -15.73 3.40
CA GLU A 54 24.90 -14.35 3.90
C GLU A 54 24.04 -13.43 3.00
N TYR A 55 23.86 -13.78 1.72
CA TYR A 55 23.10 -12.98 0.74
C TYR A 55 21.73 -13.56 0.42
N ARG A 56 21.33 -14.62 1.14
CA ARG A 56 20.01 -15.23 0.93
C ARG A 56 18.93 -14.38 1.56
N PHE A 57 17.90 -14.09 0.79
CA PHE A 57 16.70 -13.44 1.30
C PHE A 57 16.10 -14.26 2.44
N SER A 58 15.82 -13.61 3.56
CA SER A 58 15.16 -14.18 4.73
C SER A 58 14.05 -13.27 5.19
N HIS A 59 13.00 -13.81 5.78
CA HIS A 59 11.92 -13.04 6.41
C HIS A 59 12.46 -12.03 7.43
N ALA A 60 13.49 -12.42 8.19
CA ALA A 60 14.12 -11.57 9.20
C ALA A 60 14.87 -10.36 8.62
N SER A 61 15.12 -10.35 7.30
CA SER A 61 15.82 -9.25 6.63
C SER A 61 14.88 -8.17 6.09
N VAL A 62 13.56 -8.35 6.22
CA VAL A 62 12.56 -7.38 5.78
C VAL A 62 12.15 -6.49 6.94
N HIS A 63 12.37 -5.20 6.78
CA HIS A 63 11.97 -4.18 7.74
C HIS A 63 10.94 -3.27 7.10
N VAL A 64 9.90 -2.97 7.86
CA VAL A 64 8.84 -2.04 7.45
C VAL A 64 8.85 -0.81 8.34
N THR A 65 8.26 0.29 7.87
CA THR A 65 7.97 1.47 8.68
C THR A 65 7.29 1.06 9.99
N GLN A 66 7.54 1.79 11.06
CA GLN A 66 6.96 1.50 12.37
C GLN A 66 5.44 1.27 12.26
N THR A 67 5.00 0.07 12.63
CA THR A 67 3.60 -0.33 12.56
C THR A 67 2.78 0.40 13.63
N PRO A 68 1.66 1.04 13.24
CA PRO A 68 0.73 1.63 14.21
C PRO A 68 0.06 0.56 15.08
N PRO A 69 -0.50 0.94 16.26
CA PRO A 69 -1.10 -0.04 17.18
C PRO A 69 -2.30 -0.83 16.62
N TRP A 70 -2.93 -0.33 15.58
CA TRP A 70 -4.07 -0.98 14.91
C TRP A 70 -3.67 -1.92 13.77
N VAL A 71 -2.38 -2.03 13.44
CA VAL A 71 -1.85 -2.94 12.43
C VAL A 71 -1.18 -4.12 13.13
N PRO A 72 -1.36 -5.37 12.66
CA PRO A 72 -0.69 -6.53 13.24
C PRO A 72 0.83 -6.41 13.17
N GLU A 73 1.51 -6.70 14.28
CA GLU A 73 2.98 -6.76 14.30
C GLU A 73 3.53 -7.88 13.40
N THR A 74 2.68 -8.84 13.09
CA THR A 74 2.99 -10.00 12.24
C THR A 74 2.94 -9.69 10.74
N ILE A 75 2.63 -8.44 10.35
CA ILE A 75 2.40 -8.03 8.96
C ILE A 75 3.44 -8.55 7.97
N VAL A 76 4.73 -8.50 8.33
CA VAL A 76 5.82 -8.97 7.46
C VAL A 76 5.70 -10.48 7.22
N ASN A 77 5.49 -11.24 8.28
CA ASN A 77 5.37 -12.70 8.18
C ASN A 77 4.09 -13.11 7.46
N ASP A 78 3.00 -12.40 7.71
CA ASP A 78 1.70 -12.66 7.09
C ASP A 78 1.79 -12.45 5.58
N VAL A 79 2.33 -11.31 5.13
CA VAL A 79 2.50 -11.00 3.70
C VAL A 79 3.43 -12.01 3.03
N ILE A 80 4.61 -12.26 3.60
CA ILE A 80 5.58 -13.18 2.99
C ILE A 80 5.02 -14.60 2.88
N SER A 81 4.26 -15.04 3.90
CA SER A 81 3.65 -16.36 3.92
C SER A 81 2.48 -16.49 2.94
N GLU A 82 1.59 -15.51 2.90
CA GLU A 82 0.42 -15.49 2.03
C GLU A 82 0.79 -15.48 0.56
N PHE A 83 1.74 -14.63 0.19
CA PHE A 83 2.21 -14.49 -1.20
C PHE A 83 3.34 -15.45 -1.57
N ASN A 84 3.76 -16.32 -0.63
CA ASN A 84 4.82 -17.32 -0.85
C ASN A 84 6.16 -16.75 -1.33
N ILE A 85 6.50 -15.54 -0.89
CA ILE A 85 7.72 -14.84 -1.31
C ILE A 85 8.94 -15.50 -0.67
N GLY A 86 10.03 -15.62 -1.42
CA GLY A 86 11.31 -16.11 -0.91
C GLY A 86 11.43 -17.64 -0.80
N ARG A 87 10.52 -18.43 -1.36
CA ARG A 87 10.69 -19.90 -1.46
C ARG A 87 11.88 -20.32 -2.31
N THR A 88 12.24 -19.52 -3.29
CA THR A 88 13.46 -19.68 -4.10
C THR A 88 14.59 -18.90 -3.46
N GLN A 89 15.81 -19.46 -3.45
CA GLN A 89 17.01 -18.79 -2.97
C GLN A 89 17.32 -17.59 -3.88
N ARG A 90 16.88 -16.40 -3.48
CA ARG A 90 17.00 -15.16 -4.24
C ARG A 90 17.80 -14.14 -3.45
N ASN A 91 18.48 -13.24 -4.13
CA ASN A 91 19.29 -12.19 -3.53
C ASN A 91 18.62 -10.84 -3.79
N ALA A 92 18.13 -10.19 -2.73
CA ALA A 92 17.42 -8.91 -2.79
C ALA A 92 18.26 -7.77 -3.39
N MET A 93 19.59 -7.82 -3.28
CA MET A 93 20.48 -6.78 -3.83
C MET A 93 20.54 -6.77 -5.36
N ILE A 94 20.29 -7.92 -6.00
CA ILE A 94 20.51 -8.11 -7.44
C ILE A 94 19.17 -8.40 -8.15
N ASP A 95 18.21 -8.93 -7.41
CA ASP A 95 16.93 -9.39 -7.96
C ASP A 95 15.86 -8.31 -7.83
N HIS A 96 15.81 -7.43 -8.84
CA HIS A 96 14.79 -6.39 -8.91
C HIS A 96 13.35 -6.93 -9.02
N GLU A 97 13.18 -8.16 -9.54
CA GLU A 97 11.85 -8.78 -9.59
C GLU A 97 11.37 -9.19 -8.19
N LEU A 98 12.28 -9.65 -7.31
CA LEU A 98 11.94 -9.92 -5.92
C LEU A 98 11.44 -8.64 -5.21
N LEU A 99 12.09 -7.49 -5.45
CA LEU A 99 11.65 -6.22 -4.86
C LEU A 99 10.29 -5.79 -5.38
N LYS A 100 10.01 -6.00 -6.67
CA LYS A 100 8.68 -5.72 -7.24
C LYS A 100 7.60 -6.66 -6.68
N GLU A 101 7.90 -7.95 -6.56
CA GLU A 101 7.00 -8.94 -5.95
C GLU A 101 6.67 -8.56 -4.50
N LEU A 102 7.69 -8.17 -3.70
CA LEU A 102 7.50 -7.69 -2.35
C LEU A 102 6.62 -6.44 -2.31
N ALA A 103 6.93 -5.44 -3.13
CA ALA A 103 6.14 -4.21 -3.19
C ALA A 103 4.68 -4.50 -3.57
N ALA A 104 4.43 -5.35 -4.56
CA ALA A 104 3.10 -5.74 -4.99
C ALA A 104 2.34 -6.51 -3.90
N ALA A 105 3.01 -7.42 -3.18
CA ALA A 105 2.42 -8.18 -2.09
C ALA A 105 2.02 -7.28 -0.92
N PHE A 106 2.91 -6.35 -0.50
CA PHE A 106 2.57 -5.38 0.54
C PHE A 106 1.45 -4.44 0.09
N GLN A 107 1.45 -3.99 -1.18
CA GLN A 107 0.39 -3.15 -1.73
C GLN A 107 -0.97 -3.85 -1.76
N ALA A 108 -1.00 -5.17 -1.95
CA ALA A 108 -2.22 -5.97 -1.92
C ALA A 108 -2.71 -6.29 -0.50
N TYR A 109 -1.87 -6.09 0.51
CA TYR A 109 -2.23 -6.41 1.88
C TYR A 109 -3.23 -5.39 2.46
N PRO A 110 -4.34 -5.83 3.08
CA PRO A 110 -5.47 -4.96 3.43
C PRO A 110 -5.13 -3.75 4.30
N TRP A 111 -4.12 -3.85 5.16
CA TRP A 111 -3.69 -2.76 6.04
C TRP A 111 -2.78 -1.73 5.39
N VAL A 112 -2.31 -1.97 4.16
CA VAL A 112 -1.41 -1.06 3.45
C VAL A 112 -2.21 -0.18 2.50
N GLU A 113 -2.07 1.13 2.65
CA GLU A 113 -2.64 2.12 1.74
C GLU A 113 -1.73 2.32 0.52
N SER A 114 -0.42 2.48 0.77
CA SER A 114 0.59 2.60 -0.29
C SER A 114 1.95 2.06 0.16
N VAL A 115 2.72 1.60 -0.82
CA VAL A 115 4.15 1.34 -0.68
C VAL A 115 4.88 2.55 -1.24
N ASP A 116 5.41 3.41 -0.36
CA ASP A 116 5.99 4.69 -0.77
C ASP A 116 7.42 4.52 -1.29
N ARG A 117 8.14 3.54 -0.73
CA ARG A 117 9.52 3.24 -1.11
C ARG A 117 9.88 1.80 -0.77
N ILE A 118 10.74 1.19 -1.60
CA ILE A 118 11.41 -0.06 -1.28
C ILE A 118 12.89 0.08 -1.58
N GLN A 119 13.73 -0.36 -0.65
CA GLN A 119 15.18 -0.27 -0.75
C GLN A 119 15.83 -1.58 -0.30
N ALA A 120 16.84 -2.02 -1.04
CA ALA A 120 17.69 -3.11 -0.62
C ALA A 120 19.03 -2.55 -0.15
N ALA A 121 19.52 -3.05 0.99
CA ALA A 121 20.80 -2.70 1.57
C ALA A 121 21.61 -3.96 1.88
N TYR A 122 22.94 -3.80 1.84
CA TYR A 122 23.87 -4.87 2.16
C TYR A 122 23.68 -5.35 3.61
N PRO A 123 23.79 -6.65 3.92
CA PRO A 123 23.99 -7.77 2.98
C PRO A 123 22.71 -8.26 2.29
N THR A 124 21.53 -8.23 2.96
CA THR A 124 20.25 -8.74 2.46
C THR A 124 19.05 -7.96 2.98
N THR A 125 19.28 -6.84 3.65
CA THR A 125 18.22 -6.06 4.28
C THR A 125 17.35 -5.39 3.23
N VAL A 126 16.03 -5.58 3.32
CA VAL A 126 15.04 -4.86 2.53
C VAL A 126 14.23 -3.98 3.45
N THR A 127 14.19 -2.70 3.17
CA THR A 127 13.38 -1.73 3.92
C THR A 127 12.24 -1.23 3.04
N LEU A 128 11.02 -1.28 3.58
CA LEU A 128 9.82 -0.74 2.94
C LEU A 128 9.29 0.43 3.78
N ASP A 129 9.11 1.56 3.11
CA ASP A 129 8.37 2.69 3.68
C ASP A 129 6.90 2.51 3.25
N LEU A 130 6.04 2.31 4.24
CA LEU A 130 4.62 2.00 4.04
C LEU A 130 3.76 3.09 4.67
N THR A 131 2.71 3.47 3.94
CA THR A 131 1.57 4.20 4.52
C THR A 131 0.47 3.21 4.84
N TYR A 132 0.03 3.20 6.11
CA TYR A 132 -0.97 2.25 6.59
C TYR A 132 -2.38 2.85 6.56
N ARG A 133 -3.36 2.03 6.18
CA ARG A 133 -4.77 2.38 6.30
C ARG A 133 -5.16 2.55 7.76
N ARG A 134 -5.88 3.61 8.05
CA ARG A 134 -6.40 3.89 9.38
C ARG A 134 -7.91 3.65 9.41
N PRO A 135 -8.42 2.79 10.29
CA PRO A 135 -9.86 2.67 10.48
C PRO A 135 -10.42 3.98 11.07
N VAL A 136 -11.49 4.49 10.47
CA VAL A 136 -12.14 5.74 10.90
C VAL A 136 -13.56 5.52 11.38
N CYS A 137 -14.21 4.45 10.93
CA CYS A 137 -15.57 4.10 11.34
C CYS A 137 -15.80 2.60 11.35
N MET A 138 -16.92 2.21 11.96
CA MET A 138 -17.43 0.85 11.98
C MET A 138 -18.83 0.84 11.35
N VAL A 139 -18.97 0.16 10.21
CA VAL A 139 -20.27 -0.02 9.56
C VAL A 139 -21.03 -1.13 10.27
N LEU A 140 -22.22 -0.81 10.78
CA LEU A 140 -23.09 -1.77 11.45
C LEU A 140 -24.22 -2.18 10.49
N LEU A 141 -24.26 -3.46 10.18
CA LEU A 141 -25.33 -4.02 9.36
C LEU A 141 -26.45 -4.60 10.23
N PRO A 142 -27.72 -4.52 9.77
CA PRO A 142 -28.82 -5.20 10.44
C PRO A 142 -28.54 -6.70 10.56
N ASN A 143 -28.92 -7.29 11.69
CA ASN A 143 -28.80 -8.73 11.95
C ASN A 143 -27.38 -9.31 11.93
N THR A 144 -26.34 -8.49 12.01
CA THR A 144 -24.96 -8.94 12.07
C THR A 144 -24.37 -8.66 13.44
N ALA A 145 -23.76 -9.67 14.05
CA ALA A 145 -23.04 -9.48 15.31
C ALA A 145 -21.68 -8.82 15.04
N GLY A 146 -21.55 -7.54 15.43
CA GLY A 146 -20.33 -6.77 15.26
C GLY A 146 -20.39 -5.73 14.13
N GLY A 147 -19.29 -5.07 13.90
CA GLY A 147 -19.15 -4.03 12.87
C GLY A 147 -17.99 -4.33 11.92
N TYR A 148 -18.06 -3.77 10.76
CA TYR A 148 -17.03 -3.83 9.73
C TYR A 148 -16.19 -2.55 9.80
N ALA A 149 -14.89 -2.70 10.04
CA ALA A 149 -13.99 -1.57 10.05
C ALA A 149 -13.76 -1.04 8.64
N VAL A 150 -13.80 0.28 8.50
CA VAL A 150 -13.64 0.95 7.20
C VAL A 150 -12.71 2.14 7.34
N ASP A 151 -11.82 2.33 6.35
CA ASP A 151 -10.94 3.49 6.27
C ASP A 151 -11.64 4.70 5.65
N ARG A 152 -10.96 5.85 5.60
CA ARG A 152 -11.48 7.12 5.05
C ARG A 152 -11.86 7.05 3.55
N HIS A 153 -11.40 6.04 2.83
CA HIS A 153 -11.68 5.85 1.41
C HIS A 153 -12.79 4.83 1.16
N GLY A 154 -13.44 4.34 2.22
CA GLY A 154 -14.48 3.33 2.11
C GLY A 154 -13.95 1.91 1.89
N VAL A 155 -12.67 1.66 2.22
CA VAL A 155 -12.07 0.34 2.10
C VAL A 155 -12.37 -0.50 3.33
N HIS A 156 -12.89 -1.72 3.10
CA HIS A 156 -13.18 -2.69 4.14
C HIS A 156 -11.89 -3.28 4.74
N LEU A 157 -11.70 -3.13 6.04
CA LEU A 157 -10.53 -3.60 6.77
C LEU A 157 -10.81 -4.89 7.57
N PRO A 158 -9.78 -5.70 7.89
CA PRO A 158 -9.95 -6.92 8.66
C PRO A 158 -10.53 -6.65 10.04
N SER A 159 -11.77 -7.08 10.31
CA SER A 159 -12.48 -6.83 11.58
C SER A 159 -12.05 -7.76 12.71
N ASP A 160 -11.51 -8.93 12.39
CA ASP A 160 -11.14 -9.93 13.39
C ASP A 160 -9.97 -9.49 14.28
N TYR A 161 -9.12 -8.63 13.76
CA TYR A 161 -8.04 -8.01 14.52
C TYR A 161 -8.58 -7.20 15.72
N PHE A 162 -9.68 -6.49 15.54
CA PHE A 162 -10.30 -5.70 16.61
C PHE A 162 -10.90 -6.60 17.69
N LYS A 163 -11.43 -7.76 17.32
CA LYS A 163 -11.97 -8.74 18.26
C LYS A 163 -10.87 -9.38 19.11
N SER A 164 -9.75 -9.74 18.48
CA SER A 164 -8.65 -10.45 19.14
C SER A 164 -7.87 -9.59 20.14
N ARG A 165 -7.76 -8.27 19.92
CA ARG A 165 -7.03 -7.35 20.79
C ARG A 165 -7.88 -6.56 21.77
N ASN A 166 -9.16 -6.87 21.89
CA ASN A 166 -10.07 -6.10 22.77
C ASN A 166 -10.06 -4.59 22.45
N VAL A 167 -9.74 -4.22 21.20
CA VAL A 167 -9.79 -2.83 20.77
C VAL A 167 -11.25 -2.39 20.86
N ASN A 168 -11.49 -1.42 21.72
CA ASN A 168 -12.84 -0.98 22.01
C ASN A 168 -13.47 -0.36 20.74
N ALA A 169 -14.32 -1.14 20.06
CA ALA A 169 -15.03 -0.69 18.86
C ALA A 169 -15.90 0.56 19.12
N SER A 170 -16.21 0.85 20.41
CA SER A 170 -16.96 2.05 20.79
C SER A 170 -16.21 3.37 20.58
N GLN A 171 -14.90 3.34 20.42
CA GLN A 171 -14.10 4.54 20.11
C GLN A 171 -14.24 5.02 18.64
N TYR A 172 -14.73 4.15 17.75
CA TYR A 172 -14.95 4.49 16.36
C TYR A 172 -16.37 4.98 16.13
N ILE A 173 -16.51 5.93 15.21
CA ILE A 173 -17.80 6.41 14.75
C ILE A 173 -18.55 5.23 14.08
N LYS A 174 -19.79 5.01 14.45
CA LYS A 174 -20.63 3.95 13.87
C LYS A 174 -21.36 4.51 12.66
N VAL A 175 -21.30 3.80 11.54
CA VAL A 175 -22.15 4.08 10.37
C VAL A 175 -23.34 3.12 10.44
N ILE A 176 -24.54 3.67 10.51
CA ILE A 176 -25.80 2.94 10.69
C ILE A 176 -26.75 3.18 9.52
N GLY A 177 -27.77 2.34 9.38
CA GLY A 177 -28.74 2.47 8.28
C GLY A 177 -28.22 1.93 6.94
N ILE A 178 -27.14 1.17 6.94
CA ILE A 178 -26.60 0.52 5.75
C ILE A 178 -27.16 -0.90 5.65
N GLU A 179 -27.70 -1.24 4.48
CA GLU A 179 -28.25 -2.56 4.17
C GLU A 179 -27.36 -3.38 3.24
N SER A 180 -26.48 -2.69 2.50
CA SER A 180 -25.58 -3.31 1.54
C SER A 180 -24.42 -4.02 2.22
N MET A 181 -24.15 -5.27 1.82
CA MET A 181 -22.93 -5.98 2.18
C MET A 181 -21.74 -5.44 1.39
N PRO A 182 -20.49 -5.59 1.88
CA PRO A 182 -19.30 -5.27 1.09
C PRO A 182 -19.32 -6.03 -0.23
N ALA A 183 -19.16 -5.31 -1.34
CA ALA A 183 -19.10 -5.92 -2.68
C ALA A 183 -17.72 -6.50 -2.98
N GLY A 184 -16.66 -5.92 -2.39
CA GLY A 184 -15.27 -6.36 -2.54
C GLY A 184 -14.78 -7.24 -1.40
N ASN A 185 -13.57 -7.79 -1.58
CA ASN A 185 -12.86 -8.51 -0.53
C ASN A 185 -12.33 -7.54 0.55
N ILE A 186 -11.81 -8.12 1.64
CA ILE A 186 -11.08 -7.35 2.64
C ILE A 186 -9.88 -6.68 1.96
N GLY A 187 -9.72 -5.37 2.15
CA GLY A 187 -8.72 -4.56 1.46
C GLY A 187 -9.24 -3.82 0.24
N GLU A 188 -10.48 -4.10 -0.20
CA GLU A 188 -11.12 -3.43 -1.33
C GLU A 188 -12.22 -2.46 -0.87
N LYS A 189 -12.67 -1.60 -1.77
CA LYS A 189 -13.76 -0.68 -1.50
C LYS A 189 -15.06 -1.41 -1.22
N TRP A 190 -15.88 -0.84 -0.35
CA TRP A 190 -17.20 -1.38 0.00
C TRP A 190 -18.11 -1.55 -1.23
N GLY A 191 -18.02 -0.61 -2.18
CA GLY A 191 -18.84 -0.59 -3.37
C GLY A 191 -20.19 0.09 -3.20
N ASP A 192 -20.49 0.63 -2.02
CA ASP A 192 -21.65 1.47 -1.75
C ASP A 192 -21.22 2.91 -1.52
N ILE A 193 -21.69 3.82 -2.36
CA ILE A 193 -21.35 5.24 -2.30
C ILE A 193 -21.76 5.90 -0.97
N VAL A 194 -22.79 5.39 -0.29
CA VAL A 194 -23.22 5.90 1.01
C VAL A 194 -22.16 5.59 2.06
N VAL A 195 -21.63 4.36 2.05
CA VAL A 195 -20.53 3.94 2.95
C VAL A 195 -19.28 4.74 2.65
N GLU A 196 -18.91 4.90 1.38
CA GLU A 196 -17.71 5.67 1.01
C GLU A 196 -17.80 7.13 1.49
N LYS A 197 -18.95 7.77 1.31
CA LYS A 197 -19.20 9.14 1.78
C LYS A 197 -19.23 9.25 3.30
N ALA A 198 -19.89 8.31 3.99
CA ALA A 198 -19.92 8.27 5.46
C ALA A 198 -18.53 8.05 6.04
N ALA A 199 -17.72 7.19 5.42
CA ALA A 199 -16.34 6.95 5.81
C ALA A 199 -15.44 8.19 5.60
N ALA A 200 -15.61 8.90 4.48
CA ALA A 200 -14.91 10.16 4.23
C ALA A 200 -15.28 11.21 5.29
N LEU A 201 -16.55 11.32 5.65
CA LEU A 201 -17.03 12.21 6.72
C LEU A 201 -16.44 11.80 8.07
N ALA A 202 -16.50 10.52 8.42
CA ALA A 202 -15.88 9.99 9.64
C ALA A 202 -14.38 10.30 9.70
N GLY A 203 -13.67 10.14 8.59
CA GLY A 203 -12.25 10.48 8.47
C GLY A 203 -11.96 11.96 8.69
N HIS A 204 -12.83 12.85 8.16
CA HIS A 204 -12.74 14.29 8.37
C HIS A 204 -12.94 14.69 9.85
N LEU A 205 -13.83 14.01 10.54
CA LEU A 205 -14.14 14.26 11.95
C LEU A 205 -13.20 13.53 12.92
N ALA A 206 -12.51 12.48 12.50
CA ALA A 206 -11.76 11.57 13.37
C ALA A 206 -10.71 12.27 14.25
N THR A 207 -10.04 13.31 13.74
CA THR A 207 -9.00 14.05 14.46
C THR A 207 -9.56 14.75 15.69
N ASP A 208 -10.76 15.29 15.57
CA ASP A 208 -11.39 16.12 16.61
C ASP A 208 -12.49 15.38 17.37
N ASN A 209 -12.68 14.08 17.10
CA ASN A 209 -13.78 13.30 17.68
C ASN A 209 -13.67 13.13 19.21
N SER A 210 -12.48 13.29 19.79
CA SER A 210 -12.30 13.35 21.24
C SER A 210 -13.05 14.54 21.87
N ILE A 211 -13.21 15.64 21.12
CA ILE A 211 -13.92 16.86 21.50
C ILE A 211 -15.38 16.76 21.07
N LEU A 212 -15.63 16.41 19.79
CA LEU A 212 -16.96 16.38 19.18
C LEU A 212 -17.84 15.26 19.71
N ARG A 213 -17.23 14.13 20.11
CA ARG A 213 -17.91 12.94 20.65
C ARG A 213 -19.01 12.38 19.74
N ILE A 214 -18.79 12.41 18.43
CA ILE A 214 -19.69 11.81 17.47
C ILE A 214 -19.70 10.29 17.68
N ALA A 215 -20.88 9.74 17.90
CA ALA A 215 -21.10 8.31 18.14
C ALA A 215 -21.54 7.59 16.86
N SER A 216 -22.40 8.23 16.04
CA SER A 216 -22.90 7.62 14.80
C SER A 216 -23.11 8.62 13.68
N ILE A 217 -23.05 8.09 12.47
CA ILE A 217 -23.40 8.74 11.20
C ILE A 217 -24.50 7.90 10.56
N GLU A 218 -25.56 8.54 10.12
CA GLU A 218 -26.66 7.94 9.39
C GLU A 218 -26.93 8.73 8.10
N ALA A 219 -27.19 8.07 7.01
CA ALA A 219 -27.54 8.71 5.75
C ALA A 219 -29.03 8.58 5.49
N GLU A 220 -29.72 9.72 5.36
CA GLU A 220 -31.10 9.78 4.95
C GLU A 220 -31.20 10.10 3.45
N GLN A 221 -32.05 9.37 2.74
CA GLN A 221 -32.34 9.66 1.35
C GLN A 221 -33.55 10.56 1.26
N VAL A 222 -33.37 11.81 0.82
CA VAL A 222 -34.40 12.82 0.71
C VAL A 222 -34.60 13.20 -0.76
N GLY A 223 -35.82 13.14 -1.25
CA GLY A 223 -36.14 13.56 -2.61
C GLY A 223 -37.46 13.01 -3.13
N PRO A 224 -38.08 13.68 -4.11
CA PRO A 224 -39.42 13.32 -4.64
C PRO A 224 -39.41 12.06 -5.51
N ASN A 225 -38.26 11.68 -6.06
CA ASN A 225 -38.13 10.49 -6.91
C ASN A 225 -36.67 10.02 -6.95
N ARG A 226 -36.44 8.78 -7.44
CA ARG A 226 -35.11 8.15 -7.50
C ARG A 226 -34.01 8.97 -8.23
N ARG A 227 -34.41 9.84 -9.19
CA ARG A 227 -33.44 10.65 -9.96
C ARG A 227 -33.02 11.94 -9.24
N ALA A 228 -33.84 12.41 -8.31
CA ALA A 228 -33.62 13.63 -7.52
C ALA A 228 -33.33 13.31 -6.03
N MET A 229 -32.97 12.07 -5.71
CA MET A 229 -32.61 11.69 -4.36
C MET A 229 -31.27 12.32 -3.99
N ARG A 230 -31.26 13.01 -2.85
CA ARG A 230 -30.06 13.55 -2.19
C ARG A 230 -29.80 12.73 -0.94
N GLN A 231 -28.54 12.58 -0.59
CA GLN A 231 -28.13 11.92 0.63
C GLN A 231 -27.75 12.97 1.66
N ILE A 232 -28.53 13.06 2.72
CA ILE A 232 -28.28 13.95 3.84
C ILE A 232 -27.71 13.12 4.98
N PHE A 233 -26.55 13.54 5.49
CA PHE A 233 -25.88 12.87 6.58
C PHE A 233 -26.30 13.51 7.90
N HIS A 234 -26.68 12.68 8.85
CA HIS A 234 -27.02 13.03 10.22
C HIS A 234 -25.96 12.45 11.16
N LEU A 235 -25.50 13.26 12.08
CA LEU A 235 -24.56 12.83 13.12
C LEU A 235 -25.31 12.77 14.43
N THR A 236 -24.98 11.79 15.27
CA THR A 236 -25.47 11.72 16.63
C THR A 236 -24.28 11.65 17.57
N THR A 237 -24.27 12.53 18.57
CA THR A 237 -23.22 12.52 19.59
C THR A 237 -23.43 11.39 20.59
N SER A 238 -22.41 11.09 21.41
CA SER A 238 -22.53 10.09 22.50
C SER A 238 -23.54 10.49 23.59
N ARG A 239 -23.99 11.74 23.62
CA ARG A 239 -25.03 12.25 24.52
C ARG A 239 -26.41 12.35 23.88
N GLY A 240 -26.53 12.03 22.58
CA GLY A 240 -27.79 12.00 21.86
C GLY A 240 -28.14 13.26 21.07
N THR A 241 -27.30 14.32 21.10
CA THR A 241 -27.51 15.52 20.26
C THR A 241 -27.48 15.13 18.78
N LYS A 242 -28.46 15.58 18.03
CA LYS A 242 -28.57 15.37 16.60
C LYS A 242 -27.97 16.54 15.83
N ILE A 243 -27.15 16.27 14.85
CA ILE A 243 -26.53 17.26 13.99
C ILE A 243 -26.85 16.91 12.55
N ILE A 244 -27.48 17.83 11.84
CA ILE A 244 -27.76 17.71 10.40
C ILE A 244 -26.53 18.25 9.67
N TRP A 245 -25.71 17.35 9.17
CA TRP A 245 -24.50 17.72 8.44
C TRP A 245 -24.80 18.19 7.02
N GLY A 246 -25.73 17.53 6.35
CA GLY A 246 -26.08 17.80 4.96
C GLY A 246 -25.40 16.86 3.98
N GLU A 247 -25.19 17.34 2.77
CA GLU A 247 -24.68 16.52 1.65
C GLU A 247 -23.16 16.33 1.68
N MET A 248 -22.71 15.26 1.07
CA MET A 248 -21.33 14.95 0.73
C MET A 248 -21.17 14.88 -0.81
N PRO A 249 -20.00 15.16 -1.40
CA PRO A 249 -18.69 15.33 -0.75
C PRO A 249 -18.54 16.65 -0.04
N LEU A 250 -17.45 16.75 0.76
CA LEU A 250 -17.00 17.99 1.36
C LEU A 250 -16.62 18.97 0.23
N VAL A 251 -17.08 20.20 0.33
CA VAL A 251 -16.69 21.26 -0.61
C VAL A 251 -15.34 21.86 -0.19
N GLU A 252 -14.65 22.46 -1.14
CA GLU A 252 -13.45 23.25 -0.83
C GLU A 252 -13.85 24.39 0.13
N ASN A 253 -13.08 24.54 1.22
CA ASN A 253 -13.38 25.45 2.33
C ASN A 253 -14.67 25.10 3.13
N ASP A 254 -14.92 23.80 3.32
CA ASP A 254 -16.02 23.35 4.18
C ASP A 254 -15.78 23.75 5.63
N SER A 255 -16.52 24.74 6.12
CA SER A 255 -16.39 25.29 7.47
C SER A 255 -17.31 24.64 8.51
N ARG A 256 -18.06 23.59 8.13
CA ARG A 256 -19.02 22.94 9.05
C ARG A 256 -18.35 22.32 10.28
N LYS A 257 -17.16 21.76 10.11
CA LYS A 257 -16.40 21.21 11.23
C LYS A 257 -15.93 22.30 12.19
N GLU A 258 -15.42 23.41 11.65
CA GLU A 258 -14.99 24.57 12.44
C GLU A 258 -16.17 25.21 13.19
N GLN A 259 -17.32 25.36 12.55
CA GLN A 259 -18.56 25.83 13.16
C GLN A 259 -18.98 24.93 14.32
N LEU A 260 -18.92 23.60 14.12
CA LEU A 260 -19.25 22.64 15.17
C LEU A 260 -18.27 22.73 16.34
N LEU A 261 -16.98 22.86 16.07
CA LEU A 261 -15.95 23.03 17.12
C LEU A 261 -16.14 24.35 17.91
N GLU A 262 -16.51 25.43 17.25
CA GLU A 262 -16.79 26.72 17.87
C GLU A 262 -18.01 26.63 18.80
N LEU A 263 -19.10 26.02 18.32
CA LEU A 263 -20.27 25.75 19.15
C LEU A 263 -19.92 24.94 20.40
N VAL A 264 -19.12 23.88 20.28
CA VAL A 264 -18.70 23.10 21.45
C VAL A 264 -17.87 23.93 22.43
N ARG A 265 -17.00 24.83 21.96
CA ARG A 265 -16.22 25.73 22.78
C ARG A 265 -17.11 26.75 23.49
N GLU A 266 -18.09 27.34 22.80
CA GLU A 266 -19.03 28.29 23.35
C GLU A 266 -19.86 27.67 24.49
N TYR A 267 -20.44 26.48 24.27
CA TYR A 267 -21.18 25.75 25.30
C TYR A 267 -20.31 25.43 26.52
N SER A 268 -19.04 25.06 26.28
CA SER A 268 -18.08 24.77 27.35
C SER A 268 -17.77 26.03 28.20
N SER A 269 -17.73 27.20 27.56
CA SER A 269 -17.47 28.49 28.27
C SER A 269 -18.63 28.95 29.12
N LEU A 270 -19.85 28.51 28.81
CA LEU A 270 -21.08 28.83 29.53
C LEU A 270 -21.37 27.86 30.68
N ASP A 271 -20.44 26.99 31.05
CA ASP A 271 -20.60 25.91 32.04
C ASP A 271 -21.81 24.98 31.72
N LYS A 272 -22.26 24.98 30.47
CA LYS A 272 -23.27 24.07 29.96
C LYS A 272 -22.59 22.85 29.43
N ALA A 273 -23.18 21.68 29.64
CA ALA A 273 -22.68 20.47 29.04
C ALA A 273 -22.78 20.59 27.49
N PRO A 274 -21.65 20.62 26.74
CA PRO A 274 -21.72 20.76 25.31
C PRO A 274 -22.44 19.56 24.72
N LEU A 275 -23.43 19.82 23.88
CA LEU A 275 -24.19 18.80 23.13
C LEU A 275 -24.88 17.80 24.12
N ASP A 276 -25.79 18.27 24.96
CA ASP A 276 -26.41 17.51 26.04
C ASP A 276 -27.58 16.57 25.62
N GLY A 277 -27.89 16.51 24.35
CA GLY A 277 -28.88 15.57 23.79
C GLY A 277 -30.25 16.18 23.50
N ASN A 278 -30.54 17.40 23.93
CA ASN A 278 -31.87 18.02 23.75
C ASN A 278 -31.99 18.85 22.48
N ASP A 279 -30.89 19.24 21.86
CA ASP A 279 -30.86 20.16 20.74
C ASP A 279 -30.59 19.45 19.41
N THR A 280 -31.16 19.99 18.33
CA THR A 280 -30.79 19.64 16.96
C THR A 280 -30.04 20.82 16.35
N ILE A 281 -28.83 20.56 15.88
CA ILE A 281 -27.96 21.53 15.21
C ILE A 281 -28.01 21.30 13.71
N ASP A 282 -28.31 22.36 12.96
CA ASP A 282 -28.35 22.31 11.49
C ASP A 282 -27.13 23.06 10.93
N LEU A 283 -26.21 22.31 10.31
CA LEU A 283 -25.00 22.83 9.69
C LEU A 283 -25.09 22.92 8.16
N ARG A 284 -26.28 22.68 7.62
CA ARG A 284 -26.45 22.82 6.16
C ARG A 284 -26.20 24.27 5.74
N PRO A 285 -25.46 24.51 4.65
CA PRO A 285 -25.33 25.87 4.14
C PRO A 285 -26.73 26.41 3.81
N ALA A 286 -26.99 27.67 4.24
CA ALA A 286 -28.22 28.33 3.89
C ALA A 286 -28.37 28.31 2.37
N MET A 287 -29.51 27.79 1.87
CA MET A 287 -29.79 27.85 0.44
C MET A 287 -29.92 29.35 0.09
N LEU A 288 -28.95 29.86 -0.66
CA LEU A 288 -29.02 31.19 -1.26
C LEU A 288 -29.96 31.16 -2.47
#